data_a9b58703bfed6d209828d1ae23b04381
#
_entry.id   a9b58703bfed6d209828d1ae23b04381
#
_cell.length_a   1.000
_cell.length_b   1.000
_cell.length_c   1.000
_cell.angle_alpha   90.00
_cell.angle_beta   90.00
_cell.angle_gamma   90.00
#
_symmetry.space_group_name_H-M   'P 1'
#
loop_
_entity.id
_entity.type
_entity.pdbx_description
1 polymer ?
#
loop_
_entity_poly.entity_id
_entity_poly.type
_entity_poly.pdbx_seq_one_letter_code
_entity_poly.pdbx_strand_id
1 'polypeptide(L)'
;MKIIADTANGMVGPVLQKLFDRIPQLELVPMYFEPDGTLPNHGGDPLQAENRVEIEERVPKESADLGIMFDPDGDRFFCIDKKGRFIPGDFMTAIMSYYFLEKHPKATIVYDIRASKAVADTVIKYGGTPLYNKVGHSFIKKRMEDTGAVFAGEISGHYYFKDFYGCDS
;
A
#
# COMPACT_ATOMS: atom_id res chain seq x y z
N MET A 1 -5.54 15.49 9.12
CA MET A 1 -4.57 14.39 9.33
C MET A 1 -3.28 14.78 8.61
N LYS A 2 -2.13 14.73 9.30
CA LYS A 2 -0.81 15.06 8.76
C LYS A 2 -0.13 13.79 8.23
N ILE A 3 0.27 13.79 6.97
CA ILE A 3 0.88 12.65 6.29
C ILE A 3 2.25 13.05 5.74
N ILE A 4 3.29 12.32 6.09
CA ILE A 4 4.59 12.41 5.43
C ILE A 4 4.59 11.42 4.27
N ALA A 5 4.87 11.89 3.07
CA ALA A 5 4.89 11.03 1.88
C ALA A 5 6.29 11.03 1.26
N ASP A 6 6.85 9.85 1.12
CA ASP A 6 8.14 9.61 0.48
C ASP A 6 7.92 8.93 -0.89
N THR A 7 8.41 9.55 -1.94
CA THR A 7 8.28 9.04 -3.31
C THR A 7 9.61 8.61 -3.93
N ALA A 8 10.67 8.51 -3.13
CA ALA A 8 12.00 8.04 -3.53
C ALA A 8 12.54 8.74 -4.81
N ASN A 9 12.26 10.03 -5.00
CA ASN A 9 12.53 10.74 -6.27
C ASN A 9 11.89 10.08 -7.50
N GLY A 10 10.82 9.32 -7.30
CA GLY A 10 10.07 8.63 -8.35
C GLY A 10 8.95 9.48 -8.96
N MET A 11 8.14 8.82 -9.79
CA MET A 11 7.12 9.49 -10.61
C MET A 11 5.83 9.87 -9.85
N VAL A 12 5.65 9.38 -8.62
CA VAL A 12 4.41 9.58 -7.85
C VAL A 12 4.31 10.99 -7.25
N GLY A 13 5.44 11.66 -6.95
CA GLY A 13 5.45 12.97 -6.29
C GLY A 13 4.52 14.01 -6.93
N PRO A 14 4.66 14.32 -8.23
CA PRO A 14 3.80 15.28 -8.92
C PRO A 14 2.31 14.89 -8.95
N VAL A 15 2.00 13.58 -8.87
CA VAL A 15 0.62 13.07 -8.85
C VAL A 15 0.02 13.24 -7.44
N LEU A 16 0.78 12.87 -6.40
CA LEU A 16 0.34 13.01 -5.01
C LEU A 16 0.05 14.47 -4.65
N GLN A 17 0.88 15.41 -5.07
CA GLN A 17 0.63 16.82 -4.80
C GLN A 17 -0.77 17.22 -5.29
N LYS A 18 -1.08 16.89 -6.55
CA LYS A 18 -2.40 17.20 -7.15
C LYS A 18 -3.55 16.48 -6.45
N LEU A 19 -3.32 15.27 -5.92
CA LEU A 19 -4.33 14.51 -5.18
C LEU A 19 -4.62 15.19 -3.84
N PHE A 20 -3.58 15.54 -3.08
CA PHE A 20 -3.72 16.16 -1.76
C PHE A 20 -4.34 17.55 -1.85
N ASP A 21 -4.07 18.33 -2.91
CA ASP A 21 -4.70 19.61 -3.18
C ASP A 21 -6.25 19.52 -3.25
N ARG A 22 -6.76 18.32 -3.56
CA ARG A 22 -8.22 18.04 -3.63
C ARG A 22 -8.82 17.55 -2.32
N ILE A 23 -7.98 17.28 -1.32
CA ILE A 23 -8.42 16.71 -0.03
C ILE A 23 -7.94 17.63 1.10
N PRO A 24 -8.60 18.79 1.33
CA PRO A 24 -8.12 19.81 2.26
C PRO A 24 -8.06 19.35 3.73
N GLN A 25 -8.65 18.20 4.05
CA GLN A 25 -8.56 17.58 5.38
C GLN A 25 -7.22 16.88 5.64
N LEU A 26 -6.40 16.69 4.61
CA LEU A 26 -5.08 16.08 4.67
C LEU A 26 -4.01 17.16 4.52
N GLU A 27 -3.03 17.15 5.43
CA GLU A 27 -1.82 17.94 5.35
C GLU A 27 -0.70 17.06 4.80
N LEU A 28 -0.17 17.42 3.64
CA LEU A 28 0.94 16.70 3.02
C LEU A 28 2.28 17.31 3.42
N VAL A 29 3.19 16.46 3.91
CA VAL A 29 4.61 16.80 4.08
C VAL A 29 5.39 15.97 3.06
N PRO A 30 5.88 16.59 1.97
CA PRO A 30 6.55 15.87 0.91
C PRO A 30 7.99 15.49 1.28
N MET A 31 8.43 14.30 0.86
CA MET A 31 9.81 13.84 0.84
C MET A 31 10.15 13.36 -0.56
N TYR A 32 11.24 13.89 -1.13
CA TYR A 32 11.83 13.44 -2.41
C TYR A 32 10.84 13.40 -3.58
N PHE A 33 9.99 14.43 -3.68
CA PHE A 33 8.92 14.53 -4.69
C PHE A 33 9.43 14.91 -6.08
N GLU A 34 10.64 15.49 -6.19
CA GLU A 34 11.21 15.83 -7.49
C GLU A 34 11.75 14.57 -8.17
N PRO A 35 11.22 14.21 -9.36
CA PRO A 35 11.69 13.03 -10.05
C PRO A 35 13.16 13.13 -10.46
N ASP A 36 13.96 12.15 -10.04
CA ASP A 36 15.36 12.02 -10.41
C ASP A 36 15.74 10.54 -10.53
N GLY A 37 15.98 10.07 -11.76
CA GLY A 37 16.31 8.67 -12.03
C GLY A 37 17.63 8.19 -11.42
N THR A 38 18.43 9.07 -10.80
CA THR A 38 19.64 8.69 -10.06
C THR A 38 19.36 8.29 -8.62
N LEU A 39 18.15 8.55 -8.12
CA LEU A 39 17.70 8.27 -6.76
C LEU A 39 18.68 8.79 -5.69
N PRO A 40 18.94 10.12 -5.66
CA PRO A 40 20.08 10.69 -4.93
C PRO A 40 19.96 10.60 -3.40
N ASN A 41 18.79 10.33 -2.84
CA ASN A 41 18.55 10.36 -1.40
C ASN A 41 18.62 8.96 -0.77
N HIS A 42 17.90 7.99 -1.34
CA HIS A 42 17.94 6.58 -0.94
C HIS A 42 17.50 5.67 -2.10
N GLY A 43 17.70 4.36 -1.96
CA GLY A 43 17.28 3.38 -2.97
C GLY A 43 15.75 3.32 -3.11
N GLY A 44 15.28 2.88 -4.28
CA GLY A 44 13.87 2.92 -4.63
C GLY A 44 12.99 1.80 -4.03
N ASP A 45 13.55 0.85 -3.27
CA ASP A 45 12.76 -0.28 -2.74
C ASP A 45 12.37 -0.06 -1.27
N PRO A 46 11.07 0.21 -0.96
CA PRO A 46 10.60 0.40 0.42
C PRO A 46 10.73 -0.82 1.31
N LEU A 47 10.94 -2.02 0.75
CA LEU A 47 11.17 -3.23 1.54
C LEU A 47 12.56 -3.29 2.17
N GLN A 48 13.53 -2.57 1.63
CA GLN A 48 14.87 -2.45 2.23
C GLN A 48 14.82 -1.49 3.42
N ALA A 49 15.26 -1.95 4.59
CA ALA A 49 15.17 -1.17 5.84
C ALA A 49 15.92 0.16 5.76
N GLU A 50 17.07 0.16 5.10
CA GLU A 50 17.91 1.36 4.91
C GLU A 50 17.18 2.49 4.17
N ASN A 51 16.25 2.17 3.28
CA ASN A 51 15.47 3.16 2.52
C ASN A 51 14.34 3.80 3.33
N ARG A 52 14.00 3.25 4.50
CA ARG A 52 12.90 3.73 5.35
C ARG A 52 13.34 4.54 6.56
N VAL A 53 14.65 4.53 6.89
CA VAL A 53 15.17 5.11 8.14
C VAL A 53 14.64 6.52 8.35
N GLU A 54 14.76 7.38 7.36
CA GLU A 54 14.39 8.78 7.52
C GLU A 54 12.89 8.98 7.76
N ILE A 55 12.02 8.34 6.98
CA ILE A 55 10.57 8.49 7.18
C ILE A 55 10.12 7.87 8.51
N GLU A 56 10.70 6.72 8.92
CA GLU A 56 10.42 6.08 10.21
C GLU A 56 10.78 6.99 11.40
N GLU A 57 11.86 7.78 11.29
CA GLU A 57 12.24 8.77 12.29
C GLU A 57 11.39 10.04 12.22
N ARG A 58 11.09 10.54 11.02
CA ARG A 58 10.36 11.80 10.83
C ARG A 58 8.92 11.73 11.28
N VAL A 59 8.24 10.61 11.05
CA VAL A 59 6.82 10.46 11.42
C VAL A 59 6.55 10.79 12.89
N PRO A 60 7.21 10.16 13.89
CA PRO A 60 7.00 10.52 15.29
C PRO A 60 7.61 11.88 15.65
N LYS A 61 8.77 12.26 15.09
CA LYS A 61 9.44 13.52 15.38
C LYS A 61 8.61 14.73 14.97
N GLU A 62 7.92 14.67 13.84
CA GLU A 62 7.07 15.72 13.33
C GLU A 62 5.60 15.59 13.76
N SER A 63 5.32 14.63 14.64
CA SER A 63 3.95 14.33 15.11
C SER A 63 2.97 14.08 13.94
N ALA A 64 3.44 13.43 12.88
CA ALA A 64 2.59 13.01 11.78
C ALA A 64 1.71 11.82 12.18
N ASP A 65 0.53 11.76 11.61
CA ASP A 65 -0.43 10.68 11.88
C ASP A 65 -0.05 9.40 11.13
N LEU A 66 0.62 9.55 9.96
CA LEU A 66 0.97 8.46 9.06
C LEU A 66 2.17 8.86 8.20
N GLY A 67 3.04 7.91 7.92
CA GLY A 67 3.99 7.94 6.80
C GLY A 67 3.48 7.06 5.67
N ILE A 68 3.69 7.47 4.42
CA ILE A 68 3.43 6.67 3.23
C ILE A 68 4.67 6.65 2.35
N MET A 69 4.95 5.49 1.76
CA MET A 69 6.09 5.32 0.86
C MET A 69 5.66 4.67 -0.44
N PHE A 70 6.29 5.10 -1.51
CA PHE A 70 6.16 4.53 -2.84
C PHE A 70 7.54 4.13 -3.37
N ASP A 71 7.56 3.20 -4.29
CA ASP A 71 8.73 2.95 -5.11
C ASP A 71 8.79 3.92 -6.31
N PRO A 72 9.87 3.92 -7.11
CA PRO A 72 10.07 4.97 -8.12
C PRO A 72 9.04 5.03 -9.25
N ASP A 73 8.47 3.91 -9.67
CA ASP A 73 7.41 3.87 -10.69
C ASP A 73 6.01 3.94 -10.08
N GLY A 74 5.90 3.75 -8.75
CA GLY A 74 4.71 4.03 -7.97
C GLY A 74 3.65 2.94 -7.98
N ASP A 75 4.02 1.71 -8.35
CA ASP A 75 3.11 0.56 -8.33
C ASP A 75 3.09 -0.15 -6.97
N ARG A 76 3.99 0.23 -6.04
CA ARG A 76 4.04 -0.28 -4.66
C ARG A 76 3.78 0.82 -3.64
N PHE A 77 2.98 0.48 -2.63
CA PHE A 77 2.58 1.39 -1.56
C PHE A 77 2.77 0.74 -0.19
N PHE A 78 3.38 1.49 0.74
CA PHE A 78 3.57 1.06 2.12
C PHE A 78 3.25 2.17 3.10
N CYS A 79 2.95 1.78 4.35
CA CYS A 79 2.66 2.70 5.43
C CYS A 79 3.64 2.58 6.60
N ILE A 80 3.85 3.71 7.26
CA ILE A 80 4.55 3.82 8.55
C ILE A 80 3.55 4.39 9.56
N ASP A 81 3.34 3.71 10.69
CA ASP A 81 2.43 4.19 11.71
C ASP A 81 2.97 5.44 12.45
N LYS A 82 2.11 6.09 13.23
CA LYS A 82 2.48 7.29 14.00
C LYS A 82 3.62 7.12 15.01
N LYS A 83 4.05 5.88 15.26
CA LYS A 83 5.19 5.56 16.13
C LYS A 83 6.47 5.30 15.32
N GLY A 84 6.44 5.51 14.01
CA GLY A 84 7.56 5.26 13.11
C GLY A 84 7.75 3.78 12.76
N ARG A 85 6.73 2.93 12.93
CA ARG A 85 6.85 1.49 12.63
C ARG A 85 6.33 1.20 11.23
N PHE A 86 7.14 0.54 10.44
CA PHE A 86 6.75 0.02 9.14
C PHE A 86 5.60 -0.99 9.27
N ILE A 87 4.61 -0.86 8.40
CA ILE A 87 3.48 -1.80 8.30
C ILE A 87 3.74 -2.72 7.10
N PRO A 88 4.04 -4.01 7.33
CA PRO A 88 4.24 -4.97 6.25
C PRO A 88 3.04 -5.09 5.31
N GLY A 89 3.29 -5.43 4.04
CA GLY A 89 2.25 -5.47 3.01
C GLY A 89 1.11 -6.46 3.28
N ASP A 90 1.36 -7.54 4.00
CA ASP A 90 0.31 -8.48 4.42
C ASP A 90 -0.61 -7.88 5.50
N PHE A 91 -0.08 -7.09 6.44
CA PHE A 91 -0.91 -6.36 7.40
C PHE A 91 -1.73 -5.25 6.71
N MET A 92 -1.14 -4.55 5.72
CA MET A 92 -1.90 -3.61 4.90
C MET A 92 -3.01 -4.33 4.13
N THR A 93 -2.71 -5.49 3.53
CA THR A 93 -3.71 -6.33 2.87
C THR A 93 -4.83 -6.73 3.82
N ALA A 94 -4.53 -7.07 5.07
CA ALA A 94 -5.53 -7.38 6.09
C ALA A 94 -6.41 -6.16 6.44
N ILE A 95 -5.80 -4.98 6.62
CA ILE A 95 -6.52 -3.72 6.90
C ILE A 95 -7.45 -3.37 5.74
N MET A 96 -6.95 -3.41 4.50
CA MET A 96 -7.73 -3.12 3.31
C MET A 96 -8.85 -4.16 3.11
N SER A 97 -8.59 -5.43 3.42
CA SER A 97 -9.62 -6.49 3.37
C SER A 97 -10.79 -6.19 4.29
N TYR A 98 -10.54 -5.73 5.52
CA TYR A 98 -11.59 -5.29 6.42
C TYR A 98 -12.46 -4.18 5.78
N TYR A 99 -11.83 -3.13 5.25
CA TYR A 99 -12.53 -2.03 4.59
C TYR A 99 -13.40 -2.48 3.40
N PHE A 100 -12.87 -3.37 2.56
CA PHE A 100 -13.63 -3.89 1.41
C PHE A 100 -14.77 -4.82 1.83
N LEU A 101 -14.60 -5.60 2.90
CA LEU A 101 -15.65 -6.47 3.41
C LEU A 101 -16.79 -5.73 4.11
N GLU A 102 -16.51 -4.55 4.69
CA GLU A 102 -17.59 -3.67 5.17
C GLU A 102 -18.49 -3.18 4.02
N LYS A 103 -17.89 -2.90 2.84
CA LYS A 103 -18.63 -2.43 1.66
C LYS A 103 -19.23 -3.56 0.83
N HIS A 104 -18.58 -4.71 0.82
CA HIS A 104 -18.95 -5.87 0.04
C HIS A 104 -19.02 -7.13 0.93
N PRO A 105 -20.07 -7.28 1.74
CA PRO A 105 -20.20 -8.42 2.65
C PRO A 105 -20.09 -9.76 1.91
N LYS A 106 -19.37 -10.72 2.51
CA LYS A 106 -19.09 -12.06 1.97
C LYS A 106 -18.21 -12.09 0.71
N ALA A 107 -17.61 -10.97 0.31
CA ALA A 107 -16.77 -10.91 -0.88
C ALA A 107 -15.53 -11.82 -0.75
N THR A 108 -15.00 -12.19 -1.90
CA THR A 108 -13.72 -12.88 -2.01
C THR A 108 -12.57 -11.85 -2.00
N ILE A 109 -11.54 -12.18 -1.22
CA ILE A 109 -10.28 -11.44 -1.16
C ILE A 109 -9.16 -12.39 -1.60
N VAL A 110 -8.36 -11.96 -2.58
CA VAL A 110 -7.18 -12.70 -3.04
C VAL A 110 -5.93 -12.16 -2.33
N TYR A 111 -4.99 -13.01 -1.99
CA TYR A 111 -3.75 -12.59 -1.38
C TYR A 111 -2.57 -13.50 -1.77
N ASP A 112 -1.37 -12.99 -1.62
CA ASP A 112 -0.11 -13.64 -1.92
C ASP A 112 0.14 -14.84 -0.98
N ILE A 113 0.55 -15.97 -1.52
CA ILE A 113 0.84 -17.19 -0.76
C ILE A 113 1.91 -17.00 0.32
N ARG A 114 2.77 -15.97 0.19
CA ARG A 114 3.81 -15.64 1.16
C ARG A 114 3.27 -14.85 2.37
N ALA A 115 2.04 -14.34 2.28
CA ALA A 115 1.44 -13.55 3.35
C ALA A 115 1.25 -14.38 4.63
N SER A 116 1.32 -13.71 5.77
CA SER A 116 1.03 -14.33 7.06
C SER A 116 -0.45 -14.72 7.18
N LYS A 117 -0.77 -15.50 8.20
CA LYS A 117 -2.17 -15.86 8.51
C LYS A 117 -3.06 -14.66 8.82
N ALA A 118 -2.48 -13.50 9.13
CA ALA A 118 -3.23 -12.29 9.47
C ALA A 118 -4.25 -11.91 8.39
N VAL A 119 -3.93 -12.12 7.11
CA VAL A 119 -4.85 -11.84 6.00
C VAL A 119 -6.05 -12.79 6.05
N ALA A 120 -5.80 -14.10 6.03
CA ALA A 120 -6.87 -15.11 6.03
C ALA A 120 -7.76 -14.99 7.28
N ASP A 121 -7.17 -14.85 8.45
CA ASP A 121 -7.88 -14.73 9.73
C ASP A 121 -8.76 -13.47 9.75
N THR A 122 -8.25 -12.35 9.23
CA THR A 122 -9.04 -11.12 9.10
C THR A 122 -10.21 -11.30 8.14
N VAL A 123 -9.97 -11.84 6.95
CA VAL A 123 -11.02 -12.06 5.95
C VAL A 123 -12.12 -12.96 6.49
N ILE A 124 -11.77 -14.07 7.16
CA ILE A 124 -12.74 -14.98 7.78
C ILE A 124 -13.50 -14.28 8.91
N LYS A 125 -12.79 -13.57 9.78
CA LYS A 125 -13.39 -12.85 10.91
C LYS A 125 -14.48 -11.87 10.47
N TYR A 126 -14.29 -11.23 9.32
CA TYR A 126 -15.26 -10.28 8.75
C TYR A 126 -16.18 -10.90 7.70
N GLY A 127 -16.27 -12.23 7.65
CA GLY A 127 -17.26 -12.98 6.88
C GLY A 127 -16.95 -13.08 5.38
N GLY A 128 -15.75 -12.77 4.95
CA GLY A 128 -15.31 -12.93 3.56
C GLY A 128 -14.73 -14.32 3.26
N THR A 129 -14.35 -14.52 2.01
CA THR A 129 -13.69 -15.74 1.53
C THR A 129 -12.24 -15.45 1.16
N PRO A 130 -11.24 -15.92 1.94
CA PRO A 130 -9.84 -15.73 1.60
C PRO A 130 -9.39 -16.75 0.55
N LEU A 131 -8.70 -16.28 -0.49
CA LEU A 131 -8.10 -17.14 -1.51
C LEU A 131 -6.63 -16.75 -1.69
N TYR A 132 -5.72 -17.65 -1.37
CA TYR A 132 -4.30 -17.44 -1.70
C TYR A 132 -4.02 -17.71 -3.17
N ASN A 133 -3.01 -17.02 -3.71
CA ASN A 133 -2.54 -17.20 -5.07
C ASN A 133 -1.02 -17.16 -5.14
N LYS A 134 -0.44 -17.71 -6.20
CA LYS A 134 0.99 -17.53 -6.48
C LYS A 134 1.26 -16.07 -6.83
N VAL A 135 2.49 -15.64 -6.56
CA VAL A 135 3.00 -14.30 -6.80
C VAL A 135 2.93 -13.93 -8.29
N GLY A 136 2.65 -12.68 -8.55
CA GLY A 136 2.71 -12.07 -9.87
C GLY A 136 1.38 -11.51 -10.35
N HIS A 137 1.43 -10.26 -10.81
CA HIS A 137 0.26 -9.47 -11.16
C HIS A 137 -0.71 -10.17 -12.13
N SER A 138 -0.18 -10.80 -13.18
CA SER A 138 -1.01 -11.50 -14.17
C SER A 138 -1.81 -12.68 -13.58
N PHE A 139 -1.22 -13.39 -12.60
CA PHE A 139 -1.91 -14.49 -11.93
C PHE A 139 -2.95 -13.99 -10.94
N ILE A 140 -2.66 -12.91 -10.24
CA ILE A 140 -3.59 -12.29 -9.30
C ILE A 140 -4.79 -11.70 -10.05
N LYS A 141 -4.54 -10.94 -11.13
CA LYS A 141 -5.61 -10.41 -11.99
C LYS A 141 -6.52 -11.52 -12.51
N LYS A 142 -5.93 -12.58 -13.07
CA LYS A 142 -6.69 -13.73 -13.55
C LYS A 142 -7.52 -14.38 -12.44
N ARG A 143 -6.94 -14.54 -11.24
CA ARG A 143 -7.64 -15.09 -10.08
C ARG A 143 -8.80 -14.23 -9.64
N MET A 144 -8.61 -12.90 -9.61
CA MET A 144 -9.68 -11.96 -9.29
C MET A 144 -10.83 -12.03 -10.30
N GLU A 145 -10.52 -12.09 -11.59
CA GLU A 145 -11.50 -12.25 -12.67
C GLU A 145 -12.32 -13.53 -12.50
N ASP A 146 -11.63 -14.67 -12.35
CA ASP A 146 -12.24 -15.99 -12.25
C ASP A 146 -13.14 -16.16 -11.01
N THR A 147 -12.84 -15.44 -9.93
CA THR A 147 -13.52 -15.58 -8.64
C THR A 147 -14.43 -14.42 -8.29
N GLY A 148 -14.40 -13.35 -9.07
CA GLY A 148 -15.13 -12.11 -8.78
C GLY A 148 -14.61 -11.36 -7.55
N ALA A 149 -13.36 -11.63 -7.13
CA ALA A 149 -12.76 -10.99 -5.96
C ALA A 149 -12.77 -9.46 -6.09
N VAL A 150 -13.08 -8.77 -4.99
CA VAL A 150 -13.21 -7.30 -4.98
C VAL A 150 -11.89 -6.60 -4.74
N PHE A 151 -10.96 -7.29 -4.10
CA PHE A 151 -9.65 -6.77 -3.72
C PHE A 151 -8.62 -7.89 -3.69
N ALA A 152 -7.37 -7.55 -3.98
CA ALA A 152 -6.23 -8.41 -3.72
C ALA A 152 -5.03 -7.60 -3.22
N GLY A 153 -4.11 -8.28 -2.51
CA GLY A 153 -2.86 -7.66 -2.05
C GLY A 153 -1.70 -8.64 -1.99
N GLU A 154 -0.51 -8.11 -2.23
CA GLU A 154 0.76 -8.82 -2.12
C GLU A 154 1.63 -8.26 -0.98
N ILE A 155 2.51 -9.07 -0.43
CA ILE A 155 3.48 -8.61 0.57
C ILE A 155 4.47 -7.58 -0.02
N SER A 156 4.61 -7.57 -1.33
CA SER A 156 5.46 -6.63 -2.09
C SER A 156 4.90 -5.22 -2.18
N GLY A 157 3.67 -4.98 -1.69
CA GLY A 157 3.04 -3.65 -1.70
C GLY A 157 2.18 -3.35 -2.91
N HIS A 158 1.92 -4.35 -3.78
CA HIS A 158 0.96 -4.21 -4.86
C HIS A 158 -0.46 -4.51 -4.35
N TYR A 159 -1.41 -3.66 -4.70
CA TYR A 159 -2.83 -3.81 -4.34
C TYR A 159 -3.69 -3.69 -5.58
N TYR A 160 -4.67 -4.59 -5.71
CA TYR A 160 -5.48 -4.76 -6.91
C TYR A 160 -6.94 -4.52 -6.57
N PHE A 161 -7.61 -3.72 -7.38
CA PHE A 161 -8.98 -3.31 -7.14
C PHE A 161 -9.88 -3.72 -8.30
N LYS A 162 -11.00 -4.40 -7.99
CA LYS A 162 -11.99 -4.80 -9.00
C LYS A 162 -12.48 -3.59 -9.82
N ASP A 163 -12.76 -2.47 -9.13
CA ASP A 163 -13.29 -1.26 -9.76
C ASP A 163 -12.23 -0.50 -10.59
N PHE A 164 -10.96 -0.93 -10.50
CA PHE A 164 -9.85 -0.47 -11.33
C PHE A 164 -9.37 -1.57 -12.29
N TYR A 165 -10.32 -2.26 -12.92
CA TYR A 165 -10.06 -3.34 -13.90
C TYR A 165 -9.24 -4.51 -13.34
N GLY A 166 -9.19 -4.70 -12.03
CA GLY A 166 -8.31 -5.66 -11.37
C GLY A 166 -6.82 -5.35 -11.56
N CYS A 167 -6.48 -4.12 -11.91
CA CYS A 167 -5.10 -3.65 -11.96
C CYS A 167 -4.59 -3.27 -10.58
N ASP A 168 -3.28 -3.36 -10.43
CA ASP A 168 -2.53 -2.72 -9.37
C ASP A 168 -2.51 -1.20 -9.56
N SER A 169 -2.47 -0.49 -8.49
CA SER A 169 -2.38 0.98 -8.49
C SER A 169 -1.55 1.44 -7.31
#